data_34142b027bd35c5b6dd7037c6f750469
#
_entry.id   34142b027bd35c5b6dd7037c6f750469
#
_cell.length_a   1.000
_cell.length_b   1.000
_cell.length_c   1.000
_cell.angle_alpha   90.00
_cell.angle_beta   90.00
_cell.angle_gamma   90.00
#
_symmetry.space_group_name_H-M   'P 1'
#
loop_
_entity.id
_entity.type
_entity.pdbx_description
1 polymer ?
#
loop_
_entity_poly.entity_id
_entity_poly.type
_entity_poly.pdbx_seq_one_letter_code
_entity_poly.pdbx_strand_id
1 'polypeptide(L)'
;MKDTHEYLVDTKFPEFNLYDEKRKIITEEDISGKWSVIFFYPKDESPGCTLQSCSFRDKYEEFNNLGVQIFGVASDSVSSHKRFKKRHNLQYSLLSDKGGILAESLRLKKNLGFLPARVTLIVNPEGIIIYAHTSQLGVTGHVRKALNEIKVREIKI
;
A
#
# COMPACT_ATOMS: atom_id res chain seq x y z
N MET A 1 12.30 17.83 2.85
CA MET A 1 10.88 18.10 3.08
C MET A 1 10.31 17.05 4.03
N LYS A 2 9.61 17.48 5.06
CA LYS A 2 9.05 16.53 6.02
C LYS A 2 8.00 15.63 5.39
N ASP A 3 8.02 14.37 5.78
CA ASP A 3 6.98 13.43 5.42
C ASP A 3 5.66 13.92 6.03
N THR A 4 4.66 14.13 5.19
CA THR A 4 3.38 14.69 5.63
C THR A 4 2.53 13.69 6.41
N HIS A 5 2.93 12.42 6.46
CA HIS A 5 2.16 11.35 7.10
C HIS A 5 2.88 10.68 8.28
N GLU A 6 3.91 11.35 8.83
CA GLU A 6 4.62 10.83 10.00
C GLU A 6 3.73 10.62 11.21
N TYR A 7 2.63 11.36 11.31
CA TYR A 7 1.68 11.21 12.42
C TYR A 7 1.06 9.81 12.49
N LEU A 8 1.13 9.04 11.41
CA LEU A 8 0.62 7.67 11.38
C LEU A 8 1.56 6.66 12.04
N VAL A 9 2.85 6.99 12.15
CA VAL A 9 3.83 6.07 12.75
C VAL A 9 3.50 5.87 14.23
N ASP A 10 3.56 4.62 14.67
CA ASP A 10 3.21 4.16 16.02
C ASP A 10 1.71 4.18 16.31
N THR A 11 0.87 4.35 15.30
CA THR A 11 -0.58 4.24 15.45
C THR A 11 -1.08 2.91 14.89
N LYS A 12 -2.23 2.47 15.37
CA LYS A 12 -2.84 1.24 14.90
C LYS A 12 -3.50 1.45 13.54
N PHE A 13 -3.28 0.51 12.62
CA PHE A 13 -3.98 0.51 11.34
C PHE A 13 -5.48 0.31 11.61
N PRO A 14 -6.35 1.11 11.01
CA PRO A 14 -7.77 1.07 11.32
C PRO A 14 -8.45 -0.21 10.84
N GLU A 15 -9.60 -0.51 11.41
CA GLU A 15 -10.46 -1.57 10.90
C GLU A 15 -10.91 -1.22 9.48
N PHE A 16 -10.97 -2.22 8.62
CA PHE A 16 -11.43 -2.00 7.26
C PHE A 16 -12.08 -3.25 6.70
N ASN A 17 -12.83 -3.07 5.63
CA ASN A 17 -13.56 -4.12 4.95
C ASN A 17 -13.64 -3.72 3.48
N LEU A 18 -12.73 -4.23 2.67
CA LEU A 18 -12.61 -3.86 1.27
C LEU A 18 -12.59 -5.10 0.39
N TYR A 19 -13.16 -4.99 -0.80
CA TYR A 19 -13.06 -6.05 -1.79
C TYR A 19 -11.70 -6.02 -2.47
N ASP A 20 -11.11 -7.18 -2.69
CA ASP A 20 -9.95 -7.29 -3.57
C ASP A 20 -10.43 -7.41 -5.05
N GLU A 21 -9.52 -7.63 -5.97
CA GLU A 21 -9.83 -7.72 -7.40
C GLU A 21 -10.66 -8.97 -7.76
N LYS A 22 -10.80 -9.90 -6.84
CA LYS A 22 -11.62 -11.12 -7.02
C LYS A 22 -12.94 -11.04 -6.24
N ARG A 23 -13.28 -9.88 -5.72
CA ARG A 23 -14.44 -9.66 -4.85
C ARG A 23 -14.37 -10.43 -3.54
N LYS A 24 -13.20 -10.85 -3.11
CA LYS A 24 -13.00 -11.39 -1.78
C LYS A 24 -12.88 -10.23 -0.79
N ILE A 25 -13.54 -10.35 0.35
CA ILE A 25 -13.47 -9.32 1.39
C ILE A 25 -12.17 -9.48 2.16
N ILE A 26 -11.40 -8.40 2.23
CA ILE A 26 -10.16 -8.33 3.00
C ILE A 26 -10.40 -7.38 4.16
N THR A 27 -9.96 -7.77 5.34
CA THR A 27 -10.13 -6.99 6.57
C THR A 27 -8.81 -6.87 7.32
N GLU A 28 -8.84 -6.13 8.44
CA GLU A 28 -7.66 -6.01 9.31
C GLU A 28 -7.19 -7.37 9.86
N GLU A 29 -8.06 -8.38 9.88
CA GLU A 29 -7.67 -9.72 10.29
C GLU A 29 -6.70 -10.37 9.31
N ASP A 30 -6.80 -10.02 8.03
CA ASP A 30 -5.91 -10.56 7.00
C ASP A 30 -4.48 -10.02 7.11
N ILE A 31 -4.30 -8.89 7.78
CA ILE A 31 -2.97 -8.35 8.02
C ILE A 31 -2.45 -8.64 9.43
N SER A 32 -3.31 -9.14 10.31
CA SER A 32 -2.91 -9.51 11.66
C SER A 32 -1.94 -10.69 11.66
N GLY A 33 -0.89 -10.61 12.45
CA GLY A 33 0.11 -11.67 12.56
C GLY A 33 1.12 -11.69 11.43
N LYS A 34 1.06 -10.75 10.51
CA LYS A 34 1.96 -10.70 9.35
C LYS A 34 2.48 -9.29 9.13
N TRP A 35 3.70 -9.21 8.61
CA TRP A 35 4.22 -7.95 8.10
C TRP A 35 3.51 -7.63 6.80
N SER A 36 3.09 -6.38 6.63
CA SER A 36 2.39 -5.93 5.43
C SER A 36 2.92 -4.59 4.94
N VAL A 37 3.08 -4.49 3.63
CA VAL A 37 3.29 -3.21 2.96
C VAL A 37 1.96 -2.86 2.31
N ILE A 38 1.43 -1.70 2.65
CA ILE A 38 0.16 -1.23 2.10
C ILE A 38 0.44 0.12 1.42
N PHE A 39 0.31 0.16 0.10
CA PHE A 39 0.56 1.40 -0.62
C PHE A 39 -0.71 1.94 -1.24
N PHE A 40 -0.95 3.22 -0.97
CA PHE A 40 -2.09 3.96 -1.53
C PHE A 40 -1.62 4.71 -2.76
N TYR A 41 -2.38 4.64 -3.84
CA TYR A 41 -2.04 5.32 -5.09
C TYR A 41 -3.30 5.97 -5.69
N PRO A 42 -3.11 7.02 -6.52
CA PRO A 42 -4.27 7.79 -7.00
C PRO A 42 -5.21 7.04 -7.93
N LYS A 43 -4.69 6.29 -8.91
CA LYS A 43 -5.57 5.70 -9.92
C LYS A 43 -4.87 4.61 -10.73
N ASP A 44 -5.62 3.52 -11.02
CA ASP A 44 -5.15 2.47 -11.92
C ASP A 44 -4.80 3.07 -13.29
N GLU A 45 -3.82 2.48 -13.95
CA GLU A 45 -3.39 2.82 -15.31
C GLU A 45 -2.77 4.21 -15.50
N SER A 46 -2.71 5.06 -14.47
CA SER A 46 -1.96 6.30 -14.59
C SER A 46 -0.46 5.96 -14.65
N PRO A 47 0.36 6.76 -15.39
CA PRO A 47 1.78 6.41 -15.59
C PRO A 47 2.58 6.22 -14.32
N GLY A 48 2.43 7.12 -13.34
CA GLY A 48 3.15 7.01 -12.06
C GLY A 48 2.68 5.82 -11.23
N CYS A 49 1.37 5.54 -11.21
CA CYS A 49 0.83 4.42 -10.46
C CYS A 49 1.22 3.08 -11.10
N THR A 50 1.24 3.03 -12.43
CA THR A 50 1.68 1.84 -13.15
C THR A 50 3.15 1.56 -12.84
N LEU A 51 4.00 2.58 -12.86
CA LEU A 51 5.41 2.43 -12.55
C LEU A 51 5.62 1.94 -11.12
N GLN A 52 4.91 2.52 -10.15
CA GLN A 52 5.00 2.11 -8.75
C GLN A 52 4.54 0.66 -8.57
N SER A 53 3.39 0.30 -9.13
CA SER A 53 2.84 -1.04 -9.01
C SER A 53 3.74 -2.09 -9.63
N CYS A 54 4.33 -1.79 -10.78
CA CYS A 54 5.27 -2.69 -11.44
C CYS A 54 6.59 -2.79 -10.68
N SER A 55 7.00 -1.72 -9.99
CA SER A 55 8.19 -1.76 -9.13
C SER A 55 7.98 -2.72 -7.95
N PHE A 56 6.80 -2.71 -7.33
CA PHE A 56 6.47 -3.69 -6.30
C PHE A 56 6.40 -5.10 -6.88
N ARG A 57 5.85 -5.25 -8.10
CA ARG A 57 5.82 -6.54 -8.80
C ARG A 57 7.22 -7.10 -8.97
N ASP A 58 8.16 -6.28 -9.41
CA ASP A 58 9.52 -6.71 -9.70
C ASP A 58 10.30 -7.10 -8.45
N LYS A 59 9.91 -6.59 -7.29
CA LYS A 59 10.53 -6.90 -6.01
C LYS A 59 9.68 -7.85 -5.15
N TYR A 60 8.59 -8.36 -5.71
CA TYR A 60 7.64 -9.17 -4.95
C TYR A 60 8.30 -10.37 -4.25
N GLU A 61 9.19 -11.08 -4.94
CA GLU A 61 9.84 -12.26 -4.36
C GLU A 61 10.69 -11.90 -3.14
N GLU A 62 11.36 -10.75 -3.17
CA GLU A 62 12.15 -10.32 -2.03
C GLU A 62 11.27 -10.07 -0.82
N PHE A 63 10.12 -9.39 -1.00
CA PHE A 63 9.16 -9.20 0.08
C PHE A 63 8.59 -10.53 0.57
N ASN A 64 8.20 -11.38 -0.37
CA ASN A 64 7.60 -12.67 -0.03
C ASN A 64 8.58 -13.56 0.75
N ASN A 65 9.85 -13.56 0.38
CA ASN A 65 10.87 -14.32 1.08
C ASN A 65 11.10 -13.81 2.51
N LEU A 66 10.80 -12.55 2.77
CA LEU A 66 10.88 -11.96 4.10
C LEU A 66 9.58 -12.14 4.90
N GLY A 67 8.60 -12.84 4.33
CA GLY A 67 7.30 -13.05 4.99
C GLY A 67 6.41 -11.82 4.98
N VAL A 68 6.61 -10.92 4.01
CA VAL A 68 5.88 -9.66 3.92
C VAL A 68 4.86 -9.74 2.79
N GLN A 69 3.60 -9.44 3.11
CA GLN A 69 2.57 -9.34 2.08
C GLN A 69 2.44 -7.90 1.59
N ILE A 70 1.94 -7.74 0.37
CA ILE A 70 1.79 -6.44 -0.27
C ILE A 70 0.33 -6.24 -0.66
N PHE A 71 -0.21 -5.05 -0.38
CA PHE A 71 -1.54 -4.65 -0.84
C PHE A 71 -1.45 -3.28 -1.49
N GLY A 72 -1.99 -3.17 -2.71
CA GLY A 72 -2.20 -1.86 -3.33
C GLY A 72 -3.62 -1.41 -3.04
N VAL A 73 -3.81 -0.12 -2.75
CA VAL A 73 -5.12 0.43 -2.42
C VAL A 73 -5.39 1.68 -3.25
N ALA A 74 -6.52 1.69 -3.93
CA ALA A 74 -6.99 2.87 -4.65
C ALA A 74 -8.52 2.84 -4.69
N SER A 75 -9.12 3.97 -5.04
CA SER A 75 -10.59 4.08 -5.07
C SER A 75 -11.23 3.50 -6.32
N ASP A 76 -10.44 3.02 -7.26
CA ASP A 76 -10.95 2.38 -8.48
C ASP A 76 -11.81 1.16 -8.16
N SER A 77 -12.68 0.81 -9.11
CA SER A 77 -13.58 -0.33 -8.94
C SER A 77 -12.84 -1.66 -8.92
N VAL A 78 -13.51 -2.68 -8.42
CA VAL A 78 -13.01 -4.07 -8.46
C VAL A 78 -12.68 -4.47 -9.91
N SER A 79 -13.55 -4.11 -10.85
CA SER A 79 -13.32 -4.43 -12.28
C SER A 79 -12.08 -3.76 -12.83
N SER A 80 -11.85 -2.51 -12.48
CA SER A 80 -10.65 -1.78 -12.88
C SER A 80 -9.40 -2.43 -12.31
N HIS A 81 -9.41 -2.76 -11.02
CA HIS A 81 -8.29 -3.44 -10.35
C HIS A 81 -8.00 -4.80 -10.99
N LYS A 82 -9.03 -5.54 -11.35
CA LYS A 82 -8.87 -6.84 -11.99
C LYS A 82 -8.14 -6.70 -13.34
N ARG A 83 -8.55 -5.73 -14.15
CA ARG A 83 -7.90 -5.45 -15.44
C ARG A 83 -6.47 -5.00 -15.25
N PHE A 84 -6.23 -4.10 -14.30
CA PHE A 84 -4.91 -3.56 -14.01
C PHE A 84 -3.95 -4.66 -13.56
N LYS A 85 -4.39 -5.49 -12.63
CA LYS A 85 -3.60 -6.63 -12.14
C LYS A 85 -3.24 -7.59 -13.26
N LYS A 86 -4.21 -7.94 -14.09
CA LYS A 86 -4.00 -8.87 -15.20
C LYS A 86 -3.05 -8.28 -16.25
N ARG A 87 -3.26 -7.02 -16.60
CA ARG A 87 -2.48 -6.35 -17.63
C ARG A 87 -1.00 -6.26 -17.27
N HIS A 88 -0.69 -6.05 -16.01
CA HIS A 88 0.68 -5.86 -15.55
C HIS A 88 1.24 -7.05 -14.76
N ASN A 89 0.51 -8.16 -14.72
CA ASN A 89 0.94 -9.38 -14.04
C ASN A 89 1.33 -9.15 -12.58
N LEU A 90 0.51 -8.41 -11.84
CA LEU A 90 0.75 -8.14 -10.42
C LEU A 90 0.43 -9.41 -9.62
N GLN A 91 1.31 -9.79 -8.69
CA GLN A 91 1.14 -10.99 -7.88
C GLN A 91 0.36 -10.72 -6.59
N TYR A 92 0.30 -9.49 -6.17
CA TYR A 92 -0.34 -9.10 -4.90
C TYR A 92 -1.76 -8.59 -5.13
N SER A 93 -2.51 -8.49 -4.05
CA SER A 93 -3.90 -8.05 -4.10
C SER A 93 -4.04 -6.54 -4.23
N LEU A 94 -5.05 -6.12 -4.98
CA LEU A 94 -5.44 -4.72 -5.08
C LEU A 94 -6.79 -4.55 -4.40
N LEU A 95 -6.86 -3.62 -3.45
CA LEU A 95 -8.06 -3.37 -2.66
C LEU A 95 -8.81 -2.16 -3.21
N SER A 96 -10.12 -2.31 -3.39
CA SER A 96 -10.97 -1.24 -3.88
C SER A 96 -11.50 -0.42 -2.71
N ASP A 97 -10.90 0.73 -2.48
CA ASP A 97 -11.33 1.66 -1.43
C ASP A 97 -12.36 2.63 -2.01
N LYS A 98 -13.54 2.12 -2.31
CA LYS A 98 -14.60 2.90 -2.93
C LYS A 98 -14.95 4.11 -2.07
N GLY A 99 -14.93 5.27 -2.70
CA GLY A 99 -15.18 6.52 -1.99
C GLY A 99 -14.03 7.00 -1.12
N GLY A 100 -12.90 6.29 -1.09
CA GLY A 100 -11.74 6.70 -0.32
C GLY A 100 -11.94 6.62 1.19
N ILE A 101 -12.80 5.72 1.66
CA ILE A 101 -13.15 5.63 3.08
C ILE A 101 -11.96 5.26 3.95
N LEU A 102 -11.17 4.26 3.54
CA LEU A 102 -9.98 3.86 4.31
C LEU A 102 -8.93 4.97 4.27
N ALA A 103 -8.69 5.55 3.11
CA ALA A 103 -7.76 6.67 3.00
C ALA A 103 -8.17 7.83 3.91
N GLU A 104 -9.47 8.11 3.99
CA GLU A 104 -9.99 9.17 4.84
C GLU A 104 -9.83 8.83 6.33
N SER A 105 -10.06 7.57 6.72
CA SER A 105 -9.87 7.16 8.12
C SER A 105 -8.42 7.29 8.56
N LEU A 106 -7.48 7.18 7.63
CA LEU A 106 -6.05 7.41 7.87
C LEU A 106 -5.66 8.88 7.71
N ARG A 107 -6.61 9.73 7.35
CA ARG A 107 -6.39 11.16 7.11
C ARG A 107 -5.30 11.40 6.06
N LEU A 108 -5.26 10.59 5.02
CA LEU A 108 -4.30 10.77 3.94
C LEU A 108 -4.63 12.06 3.17
N LYS A 109 -3.64 12.93 3.07
CA LYS A 109 -3.84 14.22 2.41
C LYS A 109 -3.98 14.03 0.91
N LYS A 110 -4.83 14.86 0.31
CA LYS A 110 -5.00 14.87 -1.14
C LYS A 110 -4.02 15.85 -1.75
N ASN A 111 -3.45 15.47 -2.88
CA ASN A 111 -2.60 16.35 -3.64
C ASN A 111 -3.49 17.31 -4.44
N LEU A 112 -3.12 18.60 -4.47
CA LEU A 112 -3.89 19.64 -5.17
C LEU A 112 -5.35 19.71 -4.74
N GLY A 113 -5.66 19.23 -3.53
CA GLY A 113 -7.00 19.32 -2.96
C GLY A 113 -7.99 18.25 -3.43
N PHE A 114 -7.68 17.48 -4.47
CA PHE A 114 -8.60 16.48 -5.00
C PHE A 114 -7.99 15.15 -5.40
N LEU A 115 -6.69 15.10 -5.69
CA LEU A 115 -6.02 13.85 -6.03
C LEU A 115 -5.60 13.13 -4.74
N PRO A 116 -5.86 11.81 -4.62
CA PRO A 116 -5.41 11.06 -3.45
C PRO A 116 -3.89 11.09 -3.31
N ALA A 117 -3.43 11.05 -2.07
CA ALA A 117 -2.00 11.01 -1.78
C ALA A 117 -1.39 9.67 -2.18
N ARG A 118 -0.12 9.69 -2.56
CA ARG A 118 0.66 8.47 -2.79
C ARG A 118 1.47 8.20 -1.52
N VAL A 119 1.04 7.18 -0.78
CA VAL A 119 1.59 6.87 0.54
C VAL A 119 1.85 5.38 0.64
N THR A 120 3.03 5.01 1.14
CA THR A 120 3.36 3.61 1.41
C THR A 120 3.55 3.44 2.91
N LEU A 121 2.81 2.50 3.48
CA LEU A 121 2.85 2.18 4.91
C LEU A 121 3.41 0.79 5.11
N ILE A 122 4.15 0.61 6.21
CA ILE A 122 4.55 -0.72 6.68
C ILE A 122 3.83 -0.96 7.99
N VAL A 123 3.11 -2.07 8.06
CA VAL A 123 2.33 -2.46 9.24
C VAL A 123 2.93 -3.75 9.80
N ASN A 124 3.21 -3.75 11.10
CA ASN A 124 3.80 -4.92 11.76
C ASN A 124 2.75 -5.98 12.11
N PRO A 125 3.15 -7.16 12.59
CA PRO A 125 2.19 -8.22 12.92
C PRO A 125 1.14 -7.86 13.98
N GLU A 126 1.42 -6.87 14.83
CA GLU A 126 0.47 -6.37 15.83
C GLU A 126 -0.49 -5.32 15.27
N GLY A 127 -0.40 -5.03 13.97
CA GLY A 127 -1.28 -4.05 13.33
C GLY A 127 -0.85 -2.60 13.53
N ILE A 128 0.38 -2.37 13.95
CA ILE A 128 0.90 -1.02 14.18
C ILE A 128 1.64 -0.54 12.93
N ILE A 129 1.35 0.69 12.53
CA ILE A 129 2.07 1.34 11.43
C ILE A 129 3.43 1.76 11.96
N ILE A 130 4.49 1.21 11.38
CA ILE A 130 5.85 1.49 11.84
C ILE A 130 6.63 2.39 10.91
N TYR A 131 6.09 2.65 9.72
CA TYR A 131 6.78 3.44 8.71
C TYR A 131 5.76 4.02 7.74
N ALA A 132 5.97 5.26 7.35
CA ALA A 132 5.14 5.94 6.35
C ALA A 132 6.05 6.73 5.42
N HIS A 133 5.85 6.56 4.11
CA HIS A 133 6.60 7.29 3.10
C HIS A 133 5.62 7.94 2.13
N THR A 134 5.79 9.24 1.95
CA THR A 134 4.92 10.03 1.07
C THR A 134 5.77 10.68 -0.01
N SER A 135 5.42 10.45 -1.28
CA SER A 135 6.04 11.14 -2.39
C SER A 135 5.18 10.98 -3.64
N GLN A 136 4.85 12.06 -4.29
CA GLN A 136 4.15 12.04 -5.58
C GLN A 136 5.13 11.83 -6.73
N LEU A 137 6.38 12.21 -6.53
CA LEU A 137 7.47 12.01 -7.48
C LEU A 137 8.39 10.92 -6.94
N GLY A 138 9.25 10.36 -7.80
CA GLY A 138 10.18 9.32 -7.37
C GLY A 138 9.47 8.07 -6.90
N VAL A 139 8.47 7.63 -7.66
CA VAL A 139 7.59 6.52 -7.27
C VAL A 139 8.33 5.20 -7.00
N THR A 140 9.45 4.96 -7.66
CA THR A 140 10.25 3.75 -7.42
C THR A 140 10.94 3.78 -6.05
N GLY A 141 11.13 4.97 -5.47
CA GLY A 141 11.69 5.12 -4.13
C GLY A 141 10.81 4.51 -3.05
N HIS A 142 9.49 4.47 -3.26
CA HIS A 142 8.56 3.83 -2.31
C HIS A 142 8.93 2.36 -2.07
N VAL A 143 9.23 1.64 -3.14
CA VAL A 143 9.54 0.22 -3.07
C VAL A 143 10.88 -0.02 -2.38
N ARG A 144 11.91 0.71 -2.82
CA ARG A 144 13.26 0.55 -2.27
C ARG A 144 13.31 0.90 -0.79
N LYS A 145 12.68 2.00 -0.39
CA LYS A 145 12.68 2.42 1.01
C LYS A 145 11.90 1.45 1.90
N ALA A 146 10.77 0.96 1.41
CA ALA A 146 9.99 -0.04 2.15
C ALA A 146 10.80 -1.31 2.36
N LEU A 147 11.45 -1.82 1.31
CA LEU A 147 12.25 -3.03 1.39
C LEU A 147 13.42 -2.85 2.35
N ASN A 148 14.11 -1.72 2.28
CA ASN A 148 15.24 -1.43 3.18
C ASN A 148 14.80 -1.36 4.64
N GLU A 149 13.66 -0.72 4.92
CA GLU A 149 13.12 -0.65 6.28
C GLU A 149 12.82 -2.02 6.85
N ILE A 150 12.24 -2.88 6.05
CA ILE A 150 11.91 -4.24 6.47
C ILE A 150 13.18 -5.04 6.74
N LYS A 151 14.17 -4.95 5.87
CA LYS A 151 15.44 -5.66 6.04
C LYS A 151 16.17 -5.23 7.31
N VAL A 152 16.16 -3.93 7.60
CA VAL A 152 16.79 -3.41 8.82
C VAL A 152 16.09 -3.96 10.06
N ARG A 153 14.76 -4.03 10.05
CA ARG A 153 13.99 -4.52 11.19
C ARG A 153 14.10 -6.04 11.35
N GLU A 154 14.19 -6.78 10.25
CA GLU A 154 14.41 -8.24 10.29
C GLU A 154 15.71 -8.58 10.96
N ILE A 155 16.76 -7.81 10.70
CA ILE A 155 18.08 -8.05 11.32
C ILE A 155 18.02 -7.84 12.84
N LYS A 156 17.04 -7.09 13.35
CA LYS A 156 16.89 -6.81 14.78
C LYS A 156 16.11 -7.89 15.54
N ILE A 157 15.52 -8.81 14.82
CA ILE A 157 14.81 -9.92 15.42
C ILE A 157 15.80 -11.04 15.75
#